data_c9a4bc98a6425552cc2e707fc7d8f484
#
_entry.id   c9a4bc98a6425552cc2e707fc7d8f484
#
_cell.length_a   1.000
_cell.length_b   1.000
_cell.length_c   1.000
_cell.angle_alpha   90.00
_cell.angle_beta   90.00
_cell.angle_gamma   90.00
#
_symmetry.space_group_name_H-M   'P 1'
#
loop_
_entity.id
_entity.type
_entity.pdbx_description
1 polymer ?
#
loop_
_entity_poly.entity_id
_entity_poly.type
_entity_poly.pdbx_seq_one_letter_code
_entity_poly.pdbx_strand_id
1 'polypeptide(L)'
;MKARMQFGMMPISGKAGELVFCYNRRTGGMYAREYKYPTLTENHHKMGGVARNLFAIKPSEDFKYDCRTYAYLYATSRKNRGVKIWTWSNCYLHLMYALAAAQPEIELSSLTREEIYMQDLPCISIKRAVEAGLLEVVDNYSRLDNPI
;
A
#
# COMPACT_ATOMS: atom_id res chain seq x y z
N MET A 1 4.32 26.46 4.41
CA MET A 1 3.93 27.41 3.36
C MET A 1 3.55 26.61 2.10
N LYS A 2 2.32 26.75 1.58
CA LYS A 2 1.91 26.09 0.34
C LYS A 2 2.01 27.14 -0.77
N ALA A 3 3.00 27.03 -1.65
CA ALA A 3 3.10 27.87 -2.83
C ALA A 3 2.41 27.16 -4.00
N ARG A 4 1.44 27.81 -4.64
CA ARG A 4 0.91 27.37 -5.94
C ARG A 4 1.72 28.03 -7.04
N MET A 5 2.28 27.21 -7.94
CA MET A 5 2.92 27.75 -9.13
C MET A 5 1.90 28.11 -10.18
N GLN A 6 2.22 29.15 -10.96
CA GLN A 6 1.40 29.63 -12.05
C GLN A 6 1.30 28.60 -13.19
N PHE A 7 0.17 28.62 -13.89
CA PHE A 7 -0.12 27.80 -15.05
C PHE A 7 1.01 27.87 -16.09
N GLY A 8 1.49 26.73 -16.56
CA GLY A 8 2.52 26.64 -17.61
C GLY A 8 3.95 26.39 -17.15
N MET A 9 4.23 26.34 -15.85
CA MET A 9 5.55 25.94 -15.38
C MET A 9 5.66 24.41 -15.33
N MET A 10 6.78 23.90 -15.79
CA MET A 10 7.09 22.46 -15.69
C MET A 10 7.11 22.01 -14.21
N PRO A 11 6.63 20.79 -13.90
CA PRO A 11 6.66 20.29 -12.55
C PRO A 11 8.11 20.15 -12.07
N ILE A 12 8.43 20.87 -11.01
CA ILE A 12 9.73 20.84 -10.34
C ILE A 12 9.59 19.95 -9.10
N SER A 13 10.54 19.04 -8.92
CA SER A 13 10.67 18.27 -7.68
C SER A 13 12.13 18.24 -7.26
N GLY A 14 12.38 18.29 -5.96
CA GLY A 14 13.74 18.24 -5.42
C GLY A 14 13.98 19.25 -4.31
N LYS A 15 15.20 19.25 -3.80
CA LYS A 15 15.65 20.14 -2.73
C LYS A 15 16.33 21.37 -3.34
N ALA A 16 15.94 22.55 -2.85
CA ALA A 16 16.62 23.81 -3.15
C ALA A 16 16.79 24.60 -1.84
N GLY A 17 18.02 24.65 -1.34
CA GLY A 17 18.31 25.26 -0.04
C GLY A 17 17.54 24.58 1.10
N GLU A 18 16.76 25.34 1.85
CA GLU A 18 15.93 24.84 2.94
C GLU A 18 14.54 24.38 2.51
N LEU A 19 14.21 24.48 1.23
CA LEU A 19 12.92 24.10 0.69
C LEU A 19 13.02 22.81 -0.10
N VAL A 20 11.95 22.01 0.01
CA VAL A 20 11.71 20.81 -0.82
C VAL A 20 10.47 21.06 -1.66
N PHE A 21 10.65 21.05 -2.97
CA PHE A 21 9.55 21.12 -3.94
C PHE A 21 9.00 19.72 -4.19
N CYS A 22 7.71 19.57 -4.06
CA CYS A 22 7.00 18.31 -4.23
C CYS A 22 5.90 18.49 -5.28
N TYR A 23 5.82 17.54 -6.20
CA TYR A 23 4.75 17.48 -7.18
C TYR A 23 3.81 16.32 -6.84
N ASN A 24 2.52 16.62 -6.71
CA ASN A 24 1.50 15.62 -6.50
C ASN A 24 0.89 15.23 -7.85
N ARG A 25 1.28 14.07 -8.38
CA ARG A 25 0.80 13.56 -9.68
C ARG A 25 -0.72 13.39 -9.74
N ARG A 26 -1.36 13.14 -8.61
CA ARG A 26 -2.80 12.90 -8.54
C ARG A 26 -3.62 14.18 -8.70
N THR A 27 -3.16 15.27 -8.10
CA THR A 27 -3.87 16.56 -8.11
C THR A 27 -3.31 17.55 -9.10
N GLY A 28 -2.18 17.20 -9.76
CA GLY A 28 -1.44 18.12 -10.61
C GLY A 28 -0.82 19.31 -9.86
N GLY A 29 -0.93 19.30 -8.52
CA GLY A 29 -0.50 20.42 -7.69
C GLY A 29 0.95 20.32 -7.30
N MET A 30 1.64 21.47 -7.31
CA MET A 30 2.97 21.60 -6.72
C MET A 30 2.88 22.34 -5.40
N TYR A 31 3.73 21.95 -4.45
CA TYR A 31 3.87 22.63 -3.19
C TYR A 31 5.33 22.62 -2.73
N ALA A 32 5.73 23.66 -2.02
CA ALA A 32 7.01 23.71 -1.35
C ALA A 32 6.79 23.52 0.15
N ARG A 33 7.67 22.78 0.78
CA ARG A 33 7.72 22.63 2.23
C ARG A 33 9.14 22.86 2.72
N GLU A 34 9.26 23.27 3.95
CA GLU A 34 10.55 23.34 4.63
C GLU A 34 11.16 21.94 4.74
N TYR A 35 12.47 21.85 4.53
CA TYR A 35 13.21 20.61 4.73
C TYR A 35 13.40 20.38 6.23
N LYS A 36 12.70 19.37 6.74
CA LYS A 36 12.88 18.90 8.13
C LYS A 36 13.12 17.42 8.13
N TYR A 37 14.12 16.99 8.86
CA TYR A 37 14.29 15.57 9.15
C TYR A 37 13.17 15.12 10.08
N PRO A 38 12.43 14.05 9.75
CA PRO A 38 11.43 13.52 10.66
C PRO A 38 12.11 12.92 11.89
N THR A 39 11.60 13.24 13.07
CA THR A 39 11.98 12.51 14.27
C THR A 39 11.38 11.12 14.22
N LEU A 40 12.22 10.10 14.12
CA LEU A 40 11.77 8.72 14.09
C LEU A 40 11.53 8.22 15.52
N THR A 41 10.40 7.60 15.72
CA THR A 41 10.02 6.93 16.97
C THR A 41 10.19 5.42 16.85
N GLU A 42 10.14 4.69 17.95
CA GLU A 42 10.16 3.23 17.94
C GLU A 42 9.06 2.62 17.05
N ASN A 43 7.88 3.22 17.02
CA ASN A 43 6.80 2.78 16.15
C ASN A 43 7.16 2.89 14.67
N HIS A 44 7.88 3.94 14.26
CA HIS A 44 8.38 4.07 12.88
C HIS A 44 9.38 2.97 12.55
N HIS A 45 10.27 2.61 13.51
CA HIS A 45 11.22 1.52 13.32
C HIS A 45 10.54 0.15 13.23
N LYS A 46 9.53 -0.12 14.08
CA LYS A 46 8.71 -1.34 14.00
C LYS A 46 7.99 -1.45 12.66
N MET A 47 7.29 -0.41 12.25
CA MET A 47 6.62 -0.39 10.94
C MET A 47 7.60 -0.57 9.77
N GLY A 48 8.77 0.05 9.85
CA GLY A 48 9.83 -0.09 8.85
C GLY A 48 10.38 -1.51 8.78
N GLY A 49 10.53 -2.18 9.94
CA GLY A 49 10.96 -3.58 10.03
C GLY A 49 9.94 -4.52 9.39
N VAL A 50 8.67 -4.40 9.78
CA VAL A 50 7.57 -5.18 9.20
C VAL A 50 7.49 -4.99 7.69
N ALA A 51 7.49 -3.74 7.21
CA ALA A 51 7.42 -3.47 5.78
C ALA A 51 8.60 -4.10 5.02
N ARG A 52 9.82 -4.02 5.57
CA ARG A 52 11.00 -4.65 4.97
C ARG A 52 10.84 -6.16 4.85
N ASN A 53 10.35 -6.84 5.89
CA ASN A 53 10.11 -8.27 5.86
C ASN A 53 9.04 -8.63 4.81
N LEU A 54 7.91 -7.96 4.82
CA LEU A 54 6.82 -8.21 3.88
C LEU A 54 7.26 -8.05 2.41
N PHE A 55 8.08 -7.05 2.09
CA PHE A 55 8.63 -6.91 0.74
C PHE A 55 9.74 -7.92 0.43
N ALA A 56 10.41 -8.49 1.44
CA ALA A 56 11.38 -9.57 1.26
C ALA A 56 10.71 -10.91 0.87
N ILE A 57 9.42 -11.09 1.14
CA ILE A 57 8.61 -12.24 0.67
C ILE A 57 8.56 -12.29 -0.88
N LYS A 58 8.74 -11.15 -1.55
CA LYS A 58 8.75 -10.99 -3.03
C LYS A 58 7.49 -11.55 -3.69
N PRO A 59 6.31 -10.93 -3.49
CA PRO A 59 5.09 -11.35 -4.16
C PRO A 59 5.28 -11.48 -5.68
N SER A 60 4.60 -12.45 -6.29
CA SER A 60 4.66 -12.69 -7.74
C SER A 60 4.15 -11.45 -8.52
N GLU A 61 4.56 -11.32 -9.78
CA GLU A 61 4.04 -10.21 -10.62
C GLU A 61 2.55 -10.32 -10.88
N ASP A 62 2.05 -11.55 -11.01
CA ASP A 62 0.62 -11.83 -11.23
C ASP A 62 -0.20 -11.45 -9.99
N PHE A 63 0.28 -11.78 -8.79
CA PHE A 63 -0.34 -11.31 -7.55
C PHE A 63 -0.32 -9.78 -7.43
N LYS A 64 0.78 -9.12 -7.81
CA LYS A 64 0.86 -7.66 -7.82
C LYS A 64 -0.11 -7.04 -8.83
N TYR A 65 -0.34 -7.72 -9.96
CA TYR A 65 -1.35 -7.31 -10.94
C TYR A 65 -2.75 -7.40 -10.34
N ASP A 66 -3.07 -8.50 -9.64
CA ASP A 66 -4.34 -8.65 -8.94
C ASP A 66 -4.54 -7.56 -7.87
N CYS A 67 -3.49 -7.25 -7.10
CA CYS A 67 -3.53 -6.13 -6.15
C CYS A 67 -3.80 -4.78 -6.84
N ARG A 68 -3.24 -4.52 -8.04
CA ARG A 68 -3.52 -3.28 -8.81
C ARG A 68 -4.97 -3.25 -9.27
N THR A 69 -5.46 -4.38 -9.79
CA THR A 69 -6.83 -4.53 -10.25
C THR A 69 -7.82 -4.35 -9.11
N TYR A 70 -7.56 -4.98 -7.96
CA TYR A 70 -8.36 -4.79 -6.75
C TYR A 70 -8.37 -3.32 -6.31
N ALA A 71 -7.20 -2.67 -6.25
CA ALA A 71 -7.09 -1.26 -5.86
C ALA A 71 -7.90 -0.34 -6.78
N TYR A 72 -7.91 -0.62 -8.09
CA TYR A 72 -8.72 0.12 -9.06
C TYR A 72 -10.22 -0.09 -8.82
N LEU A 73 -10.68 -1.34 -8.71
CA LEU A 73 -12.09 -1.69 -8.46
C LEU A 73 -12.57 -1.10 -7.13
N TYR A 74 -11.75 -1.19 -6.09
CA TYR A 74 -12.02 -0.60 -4.79
C TYR A 74 -12.22 0.92 -4.86
N ALA A 75 -11.33 1.61 -5.57
CA ALA A 75 -11.38 3.07 -5.71
C ALA A 75 -12.58 3.55 -6.56
N THR A 76 -13.07 2.73 -7.48
CA THR A 76 -14.24 3.06 -8.32
C THR A 76 -15.56 2.81 -7.61
N SER A 77 -15.56 2.00 -6.56
CA SER A 77 -16.77 1.74 -5.76
C SER A 77 -17.31 3.03 -5.12
N ARG A 78 -18.62 3.24 -5.22
CA ARG A 78 -19.30 4.41 -4.63
C ARG A 78 -19.13 4.50 -3.11
N LYS A 79 -19.04 3.36 -2.43
CA LYS A 79 -18.89 3.25 -0.97
C LYS A 79 -17.52 3.76 -0.51
N ASN A 80 -16.48 3.59 -1.34
CA ASN A 80 -15.09 3.78 -0.97
C ASN A 80 -14.49 5.08 -1.51
N ARG A 81 -15.34 6.04 -1.92
CA ARG A 81 -14.89 7.36 -2.38
C ARG A 81 -14.08 8.06 -1.30
N GLY A 82 -12.80 8.27 -1.58
CA GLY A 82 -11.86 8.94 -0.66
C GLY A 82 -10.98 8.00 0.16
N VAL A 83 -11.23 6.70 0.19
CA VAL A 83 -10.35 5.72 0.82
C VAL A 83 -9.14 5.40 -0.08
N LYS A 84 -7.99 5.12 0.53
CA LYS A 84 -6.68 5.32 -0.10
C LYS A 84 -5.96 4.02 -0.41
N ILE A 85 -6.59 3.09 -1.11
CA ILE A 85 -5.86 1.97 -1.72
C ILE A 85 -5.62 2.33 -3.19
N TRP A 86 -4.39 2.78 -3.52
CA TRP A 86 -4.07 3.31 -4.85
C TRP A 86 -3.01 2.51 -5.59
N THR A 87 -2.23 1.73 -4.86
CA THR A 87 -1.11 0.95 -5.42
C THR A 87 -1.21 -0.49 -4.96
N TRP A 88 -0.56 -1.39 -5.69
CA TRP A 88 -0.46 -2.78 -5.28
C TRP A 88 0.19 -2.92 -3.89
N SER A 89 1.19 -2.11 -3.57
CA SER A 89 1.86 -2.12 -2.27
C SER A 89 0.94 -1.68 -1.13
N ASN A 90 0.07 -0.67 -1.36
CA ASN A 90 -0.94 -0.30 -0.37
C ASN A 90 -1.96 -1.43 -0.15
N CYS A 91 -2.42 -2.07 -1.23
CA CYS A 91 -3.32 -3.22 -1.13
C CYS A 91 -2.67 -4.38 -0.37
N TYR A 92 -1.44 -4.73 -0.74
CA TYR A 92 -0.67 -5.79 -0.09
C TYR A 92 -0.45 -5.54 1.40
N LEU A 93 0.05 -4.35 1.77
CA LEU A 93 0.23 -4.00 3.17
C LEU A 93 -1.09 -4.00 3.94
N HIS A 94 -2.16 -3.47 3.34
CA HIS A 94 -3.48 -3.48 3.97
C HIS A 94 -3.96 -4.91 4.24
N LEU A 95 -3.81 -5.81 3.27
CA LEU A 95 -4.11 -7.23 3.42
C LEU A 95 -3.33 -7.88 4.56
N MET A 96 -2.00 -7.67 4.60
CA MET A 96 -1.14 -8.29 5.61
C MET A 96 -1.43 -7.77 7.03
N TYR A 97 -1.70 -6.47 7.18
CA TYR A 97 -2.12 -5.92 8.47
C TYR A 97 -3.52 -6.38 8.88
N ALA A 98 -4.45 -6.57 7.93
CA ALA A 98 -5.76 -7.14 8.22
C ALA A 98 -5.63 -8.61 8.67
N LEU A 99 -4.73 -9.39 8.06
CA LEU A 99 -4.42 -10.75 8.49
C LEU A 99 -3.91 -10.77 9.93
N ALA A 100 -2.92 -9.96 10.28
CA ALA A 100 -2.38 -9.90 11.64
C ALA A 100 -3.42 -9.40 12.67
N ALA A 101 -4.37 -8.57 12.26
CA ALA A 101 -5.47 -8.15 13.13
C ALA A 101 -6.48 -9.27 13.37
N ALA A 102 -6.73 -10.13 12.36
CA ALA A 102 -7.62 -11.28 12.46
C ALA A 102 -6.99 -12.48 13.18
N GLN A 103 -5.67 -12.63 13.04
CA GLN A 103 -4.87 -13.72 13.61
C GLN A 103 -3.65 -13.15 14.35
N PRO A 104 -3.80 -12.75 15.64
CA PRO A 104 -2.74 -12.08 16.41
C PRO A 104 -1.50 -12.93 16.67
N GLU A 105 -1.57 -14.25 16.48
CA GLU A 105 -0.44 -15.17 16.55
C GLU A 105 0.55 -15.02 15.38
N ILE A 106 0.14 -14.38 14.29
CA ILE A 106 0.99 -14.16 13.13
C ILE A 106 1.83 -12.91 13.32
N GLU A 107 3.14 -13.09 13.45
CA GLU A 107 4.08 -11.98 13.55
C GLU A 107 4.59 -11.57 12.16
N LEU A 108 4.15 -10.41 11.65
CA LEU A 108 4.52 -9.93 10.32
C LEU A 108 6.00 -9.60 10.16
N SER A 109 6.75 -9.41 11.25
CA SER A 109 8.17 -9.08 11.21
C SER A 109 9.05 -10.29 10.87
N SER A 110 8.53 -11.51 11.08
CA SER A 110 9.24 -12.77 10.84
C SER A 110 8.57 -13.68 9.82
N LEU A 111 7.34 -13.35 9.39
CA LEU A 111 6.55 -14.16 8.47
C LEU A 111 7.32 -14.44 7.17
N THR A 112 7.37 -15.72 6.78
CA THR A 112 8.00 -16.18 5.54
C THR A 112 6.97 -16.62 4.50
N ARG A 113 7.41 -16.72 3.23
CA ARG A 113 6.55 -17.22 2.14
C ARG A 113 6.14 -18.70 2.38
N GLU A 114 7.05 -19.50 2.88
CA GLU A 114 6.83 -20.92 3.17
C GLU A 114 5.76 -21.10 4.25
N GLU A 115 5.80 -20.31 5.31
CA GLU A 115 4.77 -20.32 6.36
C GLU A 115 3.39 -19.94 5.83
N ILE A 116 3.31 -18.96 4.93
CA ILE A 116 2.06 -18.57 4.28
C ILE A 116 1.41 -19.76 3.57
N TYR A 117 2.19 -20.55 2.83
CA TYR A 117 1.69 -21.74 2.12
C TYR A 117 1.46 -22.92 3.06
N MET A 118 2.33 -23.17 4.03
CA MET A 118 2.18 -24.29 4.98
C MET A 118 0.95 -24.16 5.85
N GLN A 119 0.64 -22.93 6.29
CA GLN A 119 -0.54 -22.65 7.12
C GLN A 119 -1.79 -22.36 6.29
N ASP A 120 -1.69 -22.45 4.98
CA ASP A 120 -2.78 -22.16 4.04
C ASP A 120 -3.50 -20.83 4.32
N LEU A 121 -2.72 -19.77 4.57
CA LEU A 121 -3.24 -18.48 5.00
C LEU A 121 -4.09 -17.81 3.90
N PRO A 122 -5.15 -17.09 4.26
CA PRO A 122 -6.04 -16.45 3.29
C PRO A 122 -5.39 -15.33 2.47
N CYS A 123 -4.18 -14.88 2.85
CA CYS A 123 -3.42 -13.88 2.10
C CYS A 123 -2.74 -14.46 0.84
N ILE A 124 -2.84 -15.75 0.55
CA ILE A 124 -2.27 -16.40 -0.63
C ILE A 124 -2.81 -15.78 -1.92
N SER A 125 -4.11 -15.43 -1.98
CA SER A 125 -4.69 -14.71 -3.12
C SER A 125 -5.67 -13.63 -2.66
N ILE A 126 -5.90 -12.63 -3.51
CA ILE A 126 -6.86 -11.56 -3.22
C ILE A 126 -8.28 -12.12 -3.08
N LYS A 127 -8.65 -13.11 -3.91
CA LYS A 127 -9.95 -13.79 -3.80
C LYS A 127 -10.15 -14.41 -2.42
N ARG A 128 -9.19 -15.20 -1.95
CA ARG A 128 -9.27 -15.84 -0.62
C ARG A 128 -9.31 -14.82 0.51
N ALA A 129 -8.58 -13.72 0.36
CA ALA A 129 -8.57 -12.62 1.31
C ALA A 129 -9.95 -11.93 1.41
N VAL A 130 -10.64 -11.75 0.31
CA VAL A 130 -12.01 -11.20 0.28
C VAL A 130 -13.01 -12.20 0.89
N GLU A 131 -12.90 -13.49 0.55
CA GLU A 131 -13.75 -14.55 1.10
C GLU A 131 -13.56 -14.72 2.61
N ALA A 132 -12.36 -14.53 3.13
CA ALA A 132 -12.06 -14.54 4.55
C ALA A 132 -12.42 -13.21 5.27
N GLY A 133 -12.93 -12.20 4.56
CA GLY A 133 -13.30 -10.91 5.14
C GLY A 133 -12.14 -9.99 5.50
N LEU A 134 -10.91 -10.30 5.06
CA LEU A 134 -9.73 -9.44 5.27
C LEU A 134 -9.73 -8.21 4.37
N LEU A 135 -10.37 -8.33 3.22
CA LEU A 135 -10.55 -7.25 2.25
C LEU A 135 -12.03 -7.07 1.93
N GLU A 136 -12.43 -5.86 1.61
CA GLU A 136 -13.81 -5.60 1.21
C GLU A 136 -14.14 -6.24 -0.14
N VAL A 137 -15.41 -6.64 -0.29
CA VAL A 137 -15.92 -7.23 -1.54
C VAL A 137 -15.94 -6.16 -2.64
N VAL A 138 -15.32 -6.49 -3.76
CA VAL A 138 -15.34 -5.68 -5.00
C VAL A 138 -15.91 -6.51 -6.15
N ASP A 139 -16.36 -5.85 -7.21
CA ASP A 139 -16.90 -6.53 -8.38
C ASP A 139 -15.83 -7.44 -9.02
N ASN A 140 -16.24 -8.64 -9.42
CA ASN A 140 -15.38 -9.62 -10.08
C ASN A 140 -14.14 -10.08 -9.28
N TYR A 141 -14.13 -9.97 -7.96
CA TYR A 141 -13.00 -10.41 -7.11
C TYR A 141 -12.64 -11.89 -7.30
N SER A 142 -13.61 -12.72 -7.72
CA SER A 142 -13.41 -14.14 -7.97
C SER A 142 -12.35 -14.47 -9.03
N ARG A 143 -11.98 -13.49 -9.86
CA ARG A 143 -10.93 -13.62 -10.88
C ARG A 143 -9.53 -13.29 -10.34
N LEU A 144 -9.41 -12.75 -9.16
CA LEU A 144 -8.17 -12.31 -8.54
C LEU A 144 -7.57 -13.44 -7.67
N ASP A 145 -7.22 -14.54 -8.31
CA ASP A 145 -6.83 -15.79 -7.63
C ASP A 145 -5.35 -16.18 -7.87
N ASN A 146 -4.55 -15.24 -8.36
CA ASN A 146 -3.12 -15.47 -8.54
C ASN A 146 -2.41 -15.54 -7.16
N PRO A 147 -1.54 -16.54 -6.95
CA PRO A 147 -0.87 -16.73 -5.67
C PRO A 147 0.27 -15.71 -5.45
N ILE A 148 0.49 -15.40 -4.17
CA ILE A 148 1.52 -14.48 -3.69
C ILE A 148 2.92 -14.86 -4.13
#